data_5ab93d393d71c9d9fbf5b60eed142e0c
#
_entry.id   5ab93d393d71c9d9fbf5b60eed142e0c
#
_cell.length_a   1.000
_cell.length_b   1.000
_cell.length_c   1.000
_cell.angle_alpha   90.00
_cell.angle_beta   90.00
_cell.angle_gamma   90.00
#
_symmetry.space_group_name_H-M   'P 1'
#
loop_
_entity.id
_entity.type
_entity.pdbx_description
1 polymer ?
#
loop_
_entity_poly.entity_id
_entity_poly.type
_entity_poly.pdbx_seq_one_letter_code
_entity_poly.pdbx_strand_id
1 'polypeptide(L)'
;MKKNNTEFLAKIQFLNLSWLTNIIKFLLLVIDDIYLFFLKKPRKTTGKKNIIMIANLGLGDLMNFLSVTDKYRYIYPSKKYYITLIVPFGFDKLLYRETSFDEIICVNFNECVTNLKKRFRLYKLINKKYYDILIDIMGATGAAINVYLSHASFANKKITIQNKEYSICPNYLLKKSYTDVHVIYNKNISNVEYYNELVDYIGGKKTKIKLHKTHDYPNLNSIPDKYYIVFPGASSSFRKWDLDNYVQIIKKIYEKVKMPVLFCGTAVDMDSVQYLINNIEDIPYYNILGKTNMLEFIQVIKNASFIITNDTGSYHIAVNEEVPVTIITGSYALDMYALYSFLGKEYRNPYIVNKEKVCKNCFYKCPYVKKGDKVWPCLKEITVDDAWQVIEKMIDNEVNIDENK
;
A
#
# COMPACT_ATOMS: atom_id res chain seq x y z
N MET A 1 -3.03 -2.02 -25.01
CA MET A 1 -2.87 -3.49 -24.79
C MET A 1 -2.35 -3.93 -23.42
N LYS A 2 -2.34 -3.10 -22.34
CA LYS A 2 -1.86 -3.47 -20.98
C LYS A 2 -2.98 -3.76 -19.96
N LYS A 3 -4.25 -3.58 -20.33
CA LYS A 3 -5.40 -3.79 -19.41
C LYS A 3 -5.79 -5.27 -19.19
N ASN A 4 -5.32 -6.19 -20.04
CA ASN A 4 -5.83 -7.58 -20.07
C ASN A 4 -5.23 -8.55 -19.04
N ASN A 5 -4.06 -8.26 -18.46
CA ASN A 5 -3.38 -9.26 -17.61
C ASN A 5 -3.88 -9.28 -16.17
N THR A 6 -4.30 -8.14 -15.62
CA THR A 6 -4.90 -8.07 -14.27
C THR A 6 -6.32 -8.64 -14.26
N GLU A 7 -7.10 -8.42 -15.31
CA GLU A 7 -8.41 -9.06 -15.49
C GLU A 7 -8.30 -10.58 -15.76
N PHE A 8 -7.26 -11.02 -16.46
CA PHE A 8 -7.02 -12.45 -16.70
C PHE A 8 -6.65 -13.17 -15.39
N LEU A 9 -5.80 -12.58 -14.56
CA LEU A 9 -5.46 -13.15 -13.24
C LEU A 9 -6.64 -13.11 -12.25
N ALA A 10 -7.45 -12.07 -12.29
CA ALA A 10 -8.70 -12.01 -11.53
C ALA A 10 -9.72 -13.05 -12.03
N LYS A 11 -9.84 -13.27 -13.34
CA LYS A 11 -10.71 -14.32 -13.91
C LYS A 11 -10.22 -15.73 -13.56
N ILE A 12 -8.92 -15.97 -13.45
CA ILE A 12 -8.37 -17.27 -12.99
C ILE A 12 -8.69 -17.54 -11.52
N GLN A 13 -8.78 -16.50 -10.67
CA GLN A 13 -9.24 -16.64 -9.28
C GLN A 13 -10.74 -17.00 -9.19
N PHE A 14 -11.57 -16.55 -10.15
CA PHE A 14 -13.00 -16.89 -10.21
C PHE A 14 -13.30 -18.30 -10.77
N LEU A 15 -12.40 -18.86 -11.54
CA LEU A 15 -12.47 -20.25 -11.94
C LEU A 15 -11.77 -21.06 -10.85
N ASN A 16 -12.43 -22.09 -10.32
CA ASN A 16 -11.95 -23.02 -9.27
C ASN A 16 -10.73 -23.86 -9.75
N LEU A 17 -9.74 -23.22 -10.37
CA LEU A 17 -8.54 -23.78 -10.99
C LEU A 17 -7.32 -23.63 -10.07
N SER A 18 -7.53 -23.71 -8.76
CA SER A 18 -6.45 -23.61 -7.75
C SER A 18 -5.31 -24.62 -7.99
N TRP A 19 -5.64 -25.81 -8.51
CA TRP A 19 -4.67 -26.84 -8.86
C TRP A 19 -3.80 -26.43 -10.06
N LEU A 20 -4.37 -25.83 -11.12
CA LEU A 20 -3.63 -25.39 -12.32
C LEU A 20 -2.67 -24.23 -11.96
N THR A 21 -3.13 -23.30 -11.14
CA THR A 21 -2.25 -22.23 -10.66
C THR A 21 -1.09 -22.75 -9.81
N ASN A 22 -1.32 -23.80 -9.02
CA ASN A 22 -0.25 -24.45 -8.26
C ASN A 22 0.74 -25.20 -9.15
N ILE A 23 0.28 -25.87 -10.22
CA ILE A 23 1.15 -26.49 -11.22
C ILE A 23 2.01 -25.45 -11.91
N ILE A 24 1.41 -24.32 -12.36
CA ILE A 24 2.17 -23.23 -12.99
C ILE A 24 3.23 -22.68 -12.03
N LYS A 25 2.88 -22.45 -10.76
CA LYS A 25 3.83 -22.01 -9.74
C LYS A 25 4.97 -23.01 -9.56
N PHE A 26 4.66 -24.29 -9.55
CA PHE A 26 5.67 -25.34 -9.43
C PHE A 26 6.60 -25.40 -10.66
N LEU A 27 6.04 -25.34 -11.88
CA LEU A 27 6.84 -25.32 -13.11
C LEU A 27 7.75 -24.09 -13.18
N LEU A 28 7.27 -22.91 -12.78
CA LEU A 28 8.10 -21.71 -12.70
C LEU A 28 9.25 -21.91 -11.71
N LEU A 29 9.01 -22.58 -10.59
CA LEU A 29 10.05 -22.86 -9.60
C LEU A 29 11.13 -23.81 -10.17
N VAL A 30 10.74 -24.82 -10.95
CA VAL A 30 11.67 -25.73 -11.63
C VAL A 30 12.53 -24.97 -12.65
N ILE A 31 11.92 -24.07 -13.42
CA ILE A 31 12.65 -23.21 -14.36
C ILE A 31 13.63 -22.30 -13.62
N ASP A 32 13.23 -21.74 -12.50
CA ASP A 32 14.09 -20.92 -11.65
C ASP A 32 15.27 -21.75 -11.11
N ASP A 33 15.05 -22.99 -10.64
CA ASP A 33 16.09 -23.88 -10.14
C ASP A 33 17.14 -24.20 -11.23
N ILE A 34 16.68 -24.51 -12.45
CA ILE A 34 17.57 -24.76 -13.61
C ILE A 34 18.43 -23.51 -13.85
N TYR A 35 17.83 -22.33 -13.86
CA TYR A 35 18.59 -21.09 -14.06
C TYR A 35 19.60 -20.84 -12.95
N LEU A 36 19.19 -21.02 -11.68
CA LEU A 36 20.03 -20.81 -10.52
C LEU A 36 21.22 -21.79 -10.44
N PHE A 37 21.06 -23.01 -10.98
CA PHE A 37 22.15 -23.96 -11.09
C PHE A 37 23.34 -23.40 -11.87
N PHE A 38 23.07 -22.62 -12.93
CA PHE A 38 24.09 -21.98 -13.75
C PHE A 38 24.55 -20.60 -13.23
N LEU A 39 23.85 -20.05 -12.21
CA LEU A 39 24.19 -18.73 -11.66
C LEU A 39 25.34 -18.87 -10.67
N LYS A 40 26.42 -18.12 -10.91
CA LYS A 40 27.55 -18.10 -10.00
C LYS A 40 27.19 -17.51 -8.64
N LYS A 41 27.40 -18.26 -7.58
CA LYS A 41 27.21 -17.77 -6.21
C LYS A 41 28.21 -16.67 -5.88
N PRO A 42 27.76 -15.53 -5.32
CA PRO A 42 28.65 -14.48 -4.89
C PRO A 42 29.52 -14.94 -3.70
N ARG A 43 30.72 -14.46 -3.64
CA ARG A 43 31.59 -14.74 -2.49
C ARG A 43 31.24 -13.87 -1.30
N LYS A 44 31.31 -14.43 -0.11
CA LYS A 44 31.18 -13.68 1.14
C LYS A 44 32.29 -12.64 1.21
N THR A 45 31.90 -11.40 1.49
CA THR A 45 32.84 -10.28 1.65
C THR A 45 33.26 -10.14 3.11
N THR A 46 34.48 -9.66 3.33
CA THR A 46 34.96 -9.21 4.65
C THR A 46 34.38 -7.80 4.92
N GLY A 47 34.11 -7.49 6.18
CA GLY A 47 33.57 -6.17 6.59
C GLY A 47 32.13 -6.22 7.05
N LYS A 48 31.35 -5.22 6.67
CA LYS A 48 29.94 -5.15 7.10
C LYS A 48 29.13 -6.33 6.55
N LYS A 49 28.20 -6.83 7.37
CA LYS A 49 27.23 -7.82 6.92
C LYS A 49 26.20 -7.16 6.00
N ASN A 50 25.86 -7.80 4.89
CA ASN A 50 24.92 -7.29 3.92
C ASN A 50 23.52 -7.84 4.18
N ILE A 51 22.54 -6.95 4.20
CA ILE A 51 21.12 -7.27 4.33
C ILE A 51 20.42 -6.82 3.05
N ILE A 52 19.56 -7.66 2.50
CA ILE A 52 18.64 -7.30 1.43
C ILE A 52 17.20 -7.38 1.93
N MET A 53 16.43 -6.32 1.72
CA MET A 53 15.02 -6.27 2.08
C MET A 53 14.19 -6.19 0.79
N ILE A 54 13.13 -6.99 0.70
CA ILE A 54 12.20 -6.99 -0.45
C ILE A 54 10.89 -6.34 -0.01
N ALA A 55 10.57 -5.20 -0.61
CA ALA A 55 9.39 -4.38 -0.32
C ALA A 55 8.59 -4.13 -1.60
N ASN A 56 7.94 -5.18 -2.14
CA ASN A 56 7.04 -5.04 -3.30
C ASN A 56 5.67 -4.49 -2.86
N LEU A 57 5.65 -3.22 -2.48
CA LEU A 57 4.54 -2.53 -1.84
C LEU A 57 3.86 -1.55 -2.81
N GLY A 58 2.57 -1.29 -2.61
CA GLY A 58 1.91 -0.10 -3.12
C GLY A 58 2.31 1.13 -2.32
N LEU A 59 1.91 2.33 -2.78
CA LEU A 59 2.27 3.60 -2.11
C LEU A 59 1.76 3.64 -0.66
N GLY A 60 0.50 3.26 -0.42
CA GLY A 60 -0.07 3.23 0.92
C GLY A 60 0.64 2.25 1.85
N ASP A 61 0.92 1.05 1.35
CA ASP A 61 1.66 0.03 2.10
C ASP A 61 3.10 0.48 2.41
N LEU A 62 3.73 1.20 1.48
CA LEU A 62 5.06 1.78 1.69
C LEU A 62 5.03 2.82 2.82
N MET A 63 4.05 3.72 2.84
CA MET A 63 3.88 4.70 3.93
C MET A 63 3.73 3.99 5.28
N ASN A 64 2.93 2.94 5.34
CA ASN A 64 2.78 2.12 6.53
C ASN A 64 4.09 1.43 6.94
N PHE A 65 4.85 0.90 5.98
CA PHE A 65 6.14 0.26 6.24
C PHE A 65 7.18 1.26 6.76
N LEU A 66 7.20 2.49 6.26
CA LEU A 66 8.12 3.53 6.73
C LEU A 66 7.98 3.80 8.24
N SER A 67 6.81 3.60 8.81
CA SER A 67 6.56 3.75 10.27
C SER A 67 7.31 2.74 11.14
N VAL A 68 7.99 1.76 10.56
CA VAL A 68 8.77 0.74 11.29
C VAL A 68 10.24 0.62 10.81
N THR A 69 10.65 1.40 9.83
CA THR A 69 11.99 1.23 9.20
C THR A 69 13.15 1.63 10.09
N ASP A 70 12.98 2.63 10.95
CA ASP A 70 13.97 3.06 11.93
C ASP A 70 14.35 1.94 12.91
N LYS A 71 13.41 1.05 13.22
CA LYS A 71 13.62 -0.11 14.08
C LYS A 71 14.56 -1.14 13.44
N TYR A 72 14.48 -1.32 12.11
CA TYR A 72 15.45 -2.16 11.40
C TYR A 72 16.86 -1.58 11.52
N ARG A 73 17.01 -0.26 11.41
CA ARG A 73 18.31 0.40 11.58
C ARG A 73 18.84 0.31 13.02
N TYR A 74 17.93 0.32 14.01
CA TYR A 74 18.30 0.08 15.40
C TYR A 74 18.80 -1.37 15.62
N ILE A 75 18.11 -2.37 15.06
CA ILE A 75 18.52 -3.80 15.13
C ILE A 75 19.82 -4.05 14.34
N TYR A 76 19.97 -3.38 13.21
CA TYR A 76 21.08 -3.53 12.27
C TYR A 76 21.87 -2.22 12.08
N PRO A 77 22.67 -1.82 13.10
CA PRO A 77 23.36 -0.53 13.08
C PRO A 77 24.36 -0.41 11.91
N SER A 78 24.43 0.78 11.30
CA SER A 78 25.20 1.05 10.08
C SER A 78 26.69 0.77 10.20
N LYS A 79 27.26 0.80 11.42
CA LYS A 79 28.68 0.43 11.65
C LYS A 79 28.97 -1.04 11.31
N LYS A 80 27.97 -1.94 11.48
CA LYS A 80 28.12 -3.40 11.30
C LYS A 80 27.37 -3.95 10.09
N TYR A 81 26.35 -3.25 9.60
CA TYR A 81 25.46 -3.73 8.57
C TYR A 81 25.30 -2.73 7.43
N TYR A 82 25.07 -3.25 6.23
CA TYR A 82 24.71 -2.52 5.03
C TYR A 82 23.35 -3.03 4.55
N ILE A 83 22.35 -2.17 4.51
CA ILE A 83 20.97 -2.53 4.17
C ILE A 83 20.64 -2.04 2.76
N THR A 84 20.35 -2.97 1.87
CA THR A 84 19.81 -2.71 0.53
C THR A 84 18.31 -2.94 0.53
N LEU A 85 17.51 -1.95 0.16
CA LEU A 85 16.07 -2.07 0.00
C LEU A 85 15.70 -2.21 -1.49
N ILE A 86 14.91 -3.24 -1.84
CA ILE A 86 14.32 -3.38 -3.18
C ILE A 86 12.86 -2.97 -3.12
N VAL A 87 12.47 -1.99 -3.95
CA VAL A 87 11.13 -1.40 -4.03
C VAL A 87 10.61 -1.35 -5.46
N PRO A 88 9.31 -1.14 -5.68
CA PRO A 88 8.76 -0.83 -6.99
C PRO A 88 9.39 0.41 -7.62
N PHE A 89 9.44 0.42 -8.95
CA PHE A 89 9.95 1.56 -9.71
C PHE A 89 9.13 2.83 -9.41
N GLY A 90 9.85 3.95 -9.19
CA GLY A 90 9.26 5.27 -8.93
C GLY A 90 9.23 5.69 -7.46
N PHE A 91 9.66 4.83 -6.52
CA PHE A 91 9.72 5.18 -5.09
C PHE A 91 11.09 5.69 -4.61
N ASP A 92 12.10 5.68 -5.49
CA ASP A 92 13.45 6.17 -5.20
C ASP A 92 13.46 7.61 -4.67
N LYS A 93 12.68 8.50 -5.27
CA LYS A 93 12.60 9.91 -4.85
C LYS A 93 12.01 10.06 -3.45
N LEU A 94 10.95 9.31 -3.12
CA LEU A 94 10.35 9.31 -1.79
C LEU A 94 11.34 8.82 -0.71
N LEU A 95 12.12 7.81 -1.06
CA LEU A 95 13.07 7.16 -0.14
C LEU A 95 14.46 7.82 -0.10
N TYR A 96 14.71 8.85 -0.92
CA TYR A 96 16.03 9.47 -1.05
C TYR A 96 16.59 10.02 0.26
N ARG A 97 15.73 10.49 1.16
CA ARG A 97 16.14 11.04 2.47
C ARG A 97 16.02 10.03 3.62
N GLU A 98 15.59 8.80 3.33
CA GLU A 98 15.44 7.76 4.35
C GLU A 98 16.79 7.21 4.78
N THR A 99 17.16 7.46 6.03
CA THR A 99 18.45 7.04 6.59
C THR A 99 18.47 5.59 7.06
N SER A 100 17.31 4.91 7.02
CA SER A 100 17.19 3.50 7.42
C SER A 100 17.87 2.54 6.45
N PHE A 101 18.15 2.97 5.22
CA PHE A 101 18.75 2.15 4.16
C PHE A 101 20.04 2.77 3.65
N ASP A 102 21.00 1.92 3.25
CA ASP A 102 22.28 2.34 2.64
C ASP A 102 22.18 2.35 1.12
N GLU A 103 21.28 1.56 0.53
CA GLU A 103 21.07 1.45 -0.91
C GLU A 103 19.60 1.16 -1.23
N ILE A 104 19.07 1.80 -2.26
CA ILE A 104 17.70 1.58 -2.75
C ILE A 104 17.81 1.12 -4.20
N ILE A 105 17.15 0.00 -4.52
CA ILE A 105 17.08 -0.57 -5.86
C ILE A 105 15.62 -0.59 -6.31
N CYS A 106 15.31 0.17 -7.35
CA CYS A 106 13.96 0.20 -7.94
C CYS A 106 13.82 -0.85 -9.04
N VAL A 107 12.75 -1.64 -8.99
CA VAL A 107 12.47 -2.71 -9.95
C VAL A 107 11.00 -2.72 -10.38
N ASN A 108 10.74 -3.18 -11.59
CA ASN A 108 9.38 -3.45 -12.06
C ASN A 108 9.00 -4.91 -11.75
N PHE A 109 8.46 -5.15 -10.56
CA PHE A 109 8.07 -6.49 -10.13
C PHE A 109 7.04 -7.15 -11.06
N ASN A 110 6.07 -6.38 -11.57
CA ASN A 110 5.02 -6.91 -12.45
C ASN A 110 5.58 -7.49 -13.76
N GLU A 111 6.59 -6.86 -14.31
CA GLU A 111 7.26 -7.38 -15.51
C GLU A 111 8.03 -8.68 -15.24
N CYS A 112 8.53 -8.87 -14.03
CA CYS A 112 9.26 -10.06 -13.63
C CYS A 112 8.35 -11.29 -13.43
N VAL A 113 7.05 -11.08 -13.20
CA VAL A 113 6.07 -12.19 -13.08
C VAL A 113 5.84 -12.86 -14.45
N THR A 114 5.72 -12.06 -15.50
CA THR A 114 5.27 -12.51 -16.84
C THR A 114 6.41 -12.70 -17.85
N ASN A 115 7.60 -12.17 -17.57
CA ASN A 115 8.75 -12.17 -18.47
C ASN A 115 9.98 -12.82 -17.82
N LEU A 116 10.28 -14.06 -18.21
CA LEU A 116 11.42 -14.83 -17.66
C LEU A 116 12.77 -14.11 -17.87
N LYS A 117 12.98 -13.42 -18.99
CA LYS A 117 14.23 -12.70 -19.24
C LYS A 117 14.42 -11.56 -18.25
N LYS A 118 13.34 -10.80 -17.92
CA LYS A 118 13.38 -9.74 -16.91
C LYS A 118 13.55 -10.32 -15.51
N ARG A 119 12.88 -11.43 -15.21
CA ARG A 119 12.99 -12.19 -13.98
C ARG A 119 14.42 -12.65 -13.72
N PHE A 120 15.07 -13.26 -14.71
CA PHE A 120 16.47 -13.70 -14.59
C PHE A 120 17.47 -12.55 -14.48
N ARG A 121 17.20 -11.41 -15.13
CA ARG A 121 17.99 -10.17 -14.88
C ARG A 121 17.87 -9.71 -13.43
N LEU A 122 16.69 -9.79 -12.84
CA LEU A 122 16.48 -9.45 -11.44
C LEU A 122 17.19 -10.45 -10.52
N TYR A 123 17.18 -11.75 -10.83
CA TYR A 123 17.95 -12.75 -10.09
C TYR A 123 19.46 -12.48 -10.12
N LYS A 124 19.98 -12.07 -11.29
CA LYS A 124 21.39 -11.62 -11.37
C LYS A 124 21.63 -10.38 -10.51
N LEU A 125 20.71 -9.43 -10.49
CA LEU A 125 20.84 -8.20 -9.73
C LEU A 125 20.92 -8.48 -8.23
N ILE A 126 19.99 -9.26 -7.68
CA ILE A 126 19.94 -9.58 -6.24
C ILE A 126 21.08 -10.50 -5.80
N ASN A 127 21.80 -11.12 -6.74
CA ASN A 127 22.94 -11.98 -6.45
C ASN A 127 24.27 -11.39 -6.93
N LYS A 128 24.33 -10.08 -7.24
CA LYS A 128 25.60 -9.40 -7.54
C LYS A 128 26.57 -9.42 -6.38
N LYS A 129 26.06 -9.34 -5.15
CA LYS A 129 26.85 -9.43 -3.91
C LYS A 129 26.26 -10.49 -2.99
N TYR A 130 27.07 -10.95 -2.05
CA TYR A 130 26.62 -11.88 -1.02
C TYR A 130 25.81 -11.12 0.02
N TYR A 131 24.65 -11.69 0.39
CA TYR A 131 23.86 -11.20 1.50
C TYR A 131 23.87 -12.20 2.66
N ASP A 132 24.10 -11.70 3.87
CA ASP A 132 24.03 -12.50 5.09
C ASP A 132 22.57 -12.77 5.46
N ILE A 133 21.70 -11.79 5.24
CA ILE A 133 20.28 -11.85 5.59
C ILE A 133 19.44 -11.31 4.42
N LEU A 134 18.35 -12.01 4.11
CA LEU A 134 17.25 -11.51 3.30
C LEU A 134 16.02 -11.36 4.20
N ILE A 135 15.31 -10.24 4.09
CA ILE A 135 14.05 -9.99 4.78
C ILE A 135 12.98 -9.67 3.72
N ASP A 136 11.97 -10.52 3.62
CA ASP A 136 10.78 -10.25 2.82
C ASP A 136 9.68 -9.71 3.74
N ILE A 137 9.38 -8.43 3.61
CA ILE A 137 8.44 -7.73 4.48
C ILE A 137 6.98 -7.99 4.15
N MET A 138 6.67 -8.33 2.90
CA MET A 138 5.31 -8.67 2.46
C MET A 138 4.90 -10.08 2.87
N GLY A 139 5.86 -10.92 3.07
CA GLY A 139 5.65 -12.30 3.41
C GLY A 139 4.88 -13.08 2.34
N ALA A 140 4.28 -14.14 2.81
CA ALA A 140 3.54 -15.07 1.98
C ALA A 140 2.12 -14.58 1.61
N THR A 141 1.81 -13.31 1.80
CA THR A 141 0.42 -12.81 1.72
C THR A 141 -0.09 -12.62 0.31
N GLY A 142 0.77 -12.43 -0.69
CA GLY A 142 0.15 -12.17 -1.97
C GLY A 142 1.03 -12.11 -3.20
N ALA A 143 2.17 -11.47 -3.15
CA ALA A 143 2.97 -11.31 -4.36
C ALA A 143 3.90 -12.51 -4.55
N ALA A 144 3.50 -13.47 -5.39
CA ALA A 144 4.31 -14.65 -5.70
C ALA A 144 5.75 -14.30 -6.08
N ILE A 145 6.00 -13.14 -6.69
CA ILE A 145 7.33 -12.70 -7.09
C ILE A 145 8.28 -12.54 -5.91
N ASN A 146 7.81 -12.09 -4.74
CA ASN A 146 8.65 -11.95 -3.55
C ASN A 146 9.19 -13.31 -3.11
N VAL A 147 8.32 -14.32 -3.11
CA VAL A 147 8.67 -15.70 -2.74
C VAL A 147 9.70 -16.27 -3.71
N TYR A 148 9.53 -16.03 -4.99
CA TYR A 148 10.51 -16.47 -6.02
C TYR A 148 11.83 -15.71 -5.92
N LEU A 149 11.83 -14.43 -5.58
CA LEU A 149 13.06 -13.67 -5.34
C LEU A 149 13.81 -14.18 -4.11
N SER A 150 13.06 -14.47 -3.05
CA SER A 150 13.63 -15.07 -1.85
C SER A 150 14.20 -16.45 -2.12
N HIS A 151 13.51 -17.28 -2.94
CA HIS A 151 14.01 -18.54 -3.43
C HIS A 151 15.31 -18.36 -4.23
N ALA A 152 15.34 -17.42 -5.16
CA ALA A 152 16.46 -17.16 -6.04
C ALA A 152 17.67 -16.51 -5.36
N SER A 153 17.51 -15.92 -4.20
CA SER A 153 18.62 -15.30 -3.46
C SER A 153 19.51 -16.35 -2.82
N PHE A 154 20.83 -16.15 -2.90
CA PHE A 154 21.83 -16.95 -2.18
C PHE A 154 22.12 -16.43 -0.77
N ALA A 155 21.22 -15.63 -0.18
CA ALA A 155 21.34 -15.18 1.20
C ALA A 155 21.38 -16.36 2.18
N ASN A 156 22.21 -16.23 3.23
CA ASN A 156 22.40 -17.30 4.21
C ASN A 156 21.17 -17.49 5.10
N LYS A 157 20.58 -16.38 5.63
CA LYS A 157 19.34 -16.38 6.39
C LYS A 157 18.26 -15.65 5.59
N LYS A 158 17.07 -16.24 5.49
CA LYS A 158 15.93 -15.68 4.73
C LYS A 158 14.71 -15.67 5.63
N ILE A 159 14.30 -14.47 6.04
CA ILE A 159 13.28 -14.25 7.04
C ILE A 159 12.03 -13.66 6.38
N THR A 160 10.87 -14.13 6.81
CA THR A 160 9.58 -13.56 6.41
C THR A 160 8.53 -13.73 7.49
N ILE A 161 7.35 -13.16 7.27
CA ILE A 161 6.15 -13.31 8.11
C ILE A 161 5.02 -13.94 7.29
N GLN A 162 4.20 -14.76 7.92
CA GLN A 162 2.99 -15.34 7.33
C GLN A 162 1.81 -15.19 8.27
N ASN A 163 0.74 -14.54 7.82
CA ASN A 163 -0.54 -14.60 8.52
C ASN A 163 -1.39 -15.71 7.91
N LYS A 164 -1.68 -16.76 8.69
CA LYS A 164 -2.43 -17.95 8.25
C LYS A 164 -3.90 -17.66 7.93
N GLU A 165 -4.45 -16.59 8.46
CA GLU A 165 -5.85 -16.24 8.25
C GLU A 165 -6.17 -15.83 6.79
N TYR A 166 -5.18 -15.33 6.05
CA TYR A 166 -5.38 -14.88 4.66
C TYR A 166 -4.25 -15.24 3.68
N SER A 167 -3.20 -15.87 4.15
CA SER A 167 -2.10 -16.29 3.27
C SER A 167 -2.52 -17.41 2.33
N ILE A 168 -2.24 -17.22 1.05
CA ILE A 168 -2.50 -18.20 -0.03
C ILE A 168 -1.23 -18.89 -0.53
N CYS A 169 -0.09 -18.64 0.10
CA CYS A 169 1.18 -19.23 -0.32
C CYS A 169 1.26 -20.71 0.09
N PRO A 170 1.53 -21.64 -0.86
CA PRO A 170 1.69 -23.05 -0.54
C PRO A 170 2.87 -23.30 0.39
N ASN A 171 2.70 -24.21 1.34
CA ASN A 171 3.74 -24.53 2.35
C ASN A 171 5.06 -25.02 1.71
N TYR A 172 5.01 -25.78 0.61
CA TYR A 172 6.21 -26.27 -0.06
C TYR A 172 7.06 -25.11 -0.62
N LEU A 173 6.38 -24.09 -1.15
CA LEU A 173 7.04 -22.90 -1.70
C LEU A 173 7.69 -22.05 -0.59
N LEU A 174 7.00 -21.92 0.55
CA LEU A 174 7.56 -21.25 1.73
C LEU A 174 8.81 -21.95 2.24
N LYS A 175 8.71 -23.26 2.49
CA LYS A 175 9.84 -24.05 2.99
C LYS A 175 11.06 -24.03 2.07
N LYS A 176 10.86 -23.92 0.75
CA LYS A 176 11.93 -23.82 -0.23
C LYS A 176 12.55 -22.44 -0.32
N SER A 177 11.78 -21.39 0.00
CA SER A 177 12.15 -19.99 -0.21
C SER A 177 12.72 -19.30 1.04
N TYR A 178 12.34 -19.77 2.23
CA TYR A 178 12.72 -19.13 3.48
C TYR A 178 13.34 -20.12 4.47
N THR A 179 14.29 -19.63 5.26
CA THR A 179 14.92 -20.39 6.37
C THR A 179 14.21 -20.13 7.69
N ASP A 180 13.44 -19.03 7.78
CA ASP A 180 12.82 -18.56 9.00
C ASP A 180 11.51 -17.86 8.67
N VAL A 181 10.38 -18.38 9.16
CA VAL A 181 9.03 -17.87 8.89
C VAL A 181 8.33 -17.57 10.21
N HIS A 182 8.11 -16.30 10.50
CA HIS A 182 7.27 -15.90 11.63
C HIS A 182 5.79 -16.11 11.28
N VAL A 183 5.12 -17.02 11.97
CA VAL A 183 3.71 -17.35 11.70
C VAL A 183 2.80 -16.69 12.73
N ILE A 184 1.80 -15.95 12.24
CA ILE A 184 0.77 -15.34 13.06
C ILE A 184 -0.63 -15.80 12.64
N TYR A 185 -1.59 -15.69 13.55
CA TYR A 185 -3.01 -16.00 13.37
C TYR A 185 -3.84 -14.82 13.87
N ASN A 186 -3.96 -13.77 13.07
CA ASN A 186 -4.71 -12.58 13.45
C ASN A 186 -5.43 -11.97 12.24
N LYS A 187 -6.78 -12.03 12.25
CA LYS A 187 -7.61 -11.43 11.20
C LYS A 187 -7.71 -9.91 11.32
N ASN A 188 -7.52 -9.39 12.52
CA ASN A 188 -7.80 -8.00 12.87
C ASN A 188 -6.49 -7.20 13.04
N ILE A 189 -5.48 -7.52 12.26
CA ILE A 189 -4.20 -6.82 12.29
C ILE A 189 -4.12 -5.80 11.15
N SER A 190 -3.78 -4.56 11.47
CA SER A 190 -3.49 -3.55 10.47
C SER A 190 -2.16 -3.83 9.74
N ASN A 191 -1.99 -3.26 8.55
CA ASN A 191 -0.73 -3.43 7.80
C ASN A 191 0.48 -2.90 8.58
N VAL A 192 0.35 -1.80 9.30
CA VAL A 192 1.45 -1.25 10.10
C VAL A 192 1.83 -2.22 11.24
N GLU A 193 0.84 -2.74 11.94
CA GLU A 193 1.07 -3.75 12.99
C GLU A 193 1.67 -5.04 12.43
N TYR A 194 1.25 -5.44 11.22
CA TYR A 194 1.81 -6.60 10.53
C TYR A 194 3.31 -6.43 10.25
N TYR A 195 3.72 -5.26 9.76
CA TYR A 195 5.14 -4.96 9.55
C TYR A 195 5.89 -4.85 10.88
N ASN A 196 5.25 -4.31 11.91
CA ASN A 196 5.83 -4.22 13.24
C ASN A 196 6.04 -5.61 13.89
N GLU A 197 5.12 -6.54 13.70
CA GLU A 197 5.26 -7.93 14.17
C GLU A 197 6.53 -8.60 13.62
N LEU A 198 6.85 -8.38 12.33
CA LEU A 198 8.09 -8.90 11.76
C LEU A 198 9.33 -8.26 12.39
N VAL A 199 9.30 -6.94 12.60
CA VAL A 199 10.41 -6.22 13.28
C VAL A 199 10.60 -6.71 14.70
N ASP A 200 9.51 -6.84 15.45
CA ASP A 200 9.52 -7.31 16.84
C ASP A 200 10.04 -8.75 16.94
N TYR A 201 9.64 -9.62 16.01
CA TYR A 201 10.18 -10.97 15.90
C TYR A 201 11.69 -10.98 15.67
N ILE A 202 12.17 -10.19 14.73
CA ILE A 202 13.60 -10.08 14.41
C ILE A 202 14.40 -9.49 15.57
N GLY A 203 13.86 -8.48 16.24
CA GLY A 203 14.49 -7.77 17.35
C GLY A 203 14.33 -8.45 18.72
N GLY A 204 13.49 -9.47 18.81
CA GLY A 204 13.23 -10.22 20.05
C GLY A 204 12.49 -9.44 21.14
N LYS A 205 11.86 -8.32 20.81
CA LYS A 205 11.10 -7.48 21.76
C LYS A 205 9.96 -6.74 21.10
N LYS A 206 8.86 -6.53 21.83
CA LYS A 206 7.76 -5.68 21.38
C LYS A 206 8.14 -4.21 21.40
N THR A 207 7.72 -3.48 20.37
CA THR A 207 8.01 -2.05 20.21
C THR A 207 6.75 -1.26 19.89
N LYS A 208 6.68 0.00 20.33
CA LYS A 208 5.59 0.90 19.95
C LYS A 208 5.75 1.33 18.49
N ILE A 209 4.62 1.45 17.79
CA ILE A 209 4.57 2.01 16.43
C ILE A 209 4.54 3.53 16.54
N LYS A 210 5.30 4.20 15.69
CA LYS A 210 5.28 5.65 15.51
C LYS A 210 5.05 5.94 14.04
N LEU A 211 4.04 6.75 13.72
CA LEU A 211 3.77 7.13 12.33
C LEU A 211 4.96 7.87 11.74
N HIS A 212 5.30 7.49 10.52
CA HIS A 212 6.37 8.15 9.76
C HIS A 212 5.83 9.42 9.11
N LYS A 213 6.52 10.54 9.33
CA LYS A 213 6.24 11.79 8.62
C LYS A 213 7.28 11.99 7.53
N THR A 214 6.80 12.32 6.35
CA THR A 214 7.69 12.62 5.23
C THR A 214 8.35 13.98 5.39
N HIS A 215 9.47 14.18 4.72
CA HIS A 215 10.11 15.49 4.66
C HIS A 215 9.26 16.49 3.90
N ASP A 216 9.37 17.78 4.26
CA ASP A 216 8.69 18.85 3.54
C ASP A 216 9.32 19.10 2.17
N TYR A 217 8.48 19.40 1.21
CA TYR A 217 8.83 19.76 -0.15
C TYR A 217 8.24 21.13 -0.49
N PRO A 218 8.76 21.81 -1.53
CA PRO A 218 8.20 23.09 -1.96
C PRO A 218 6.72 22.97 -2.31
N ASN A 219 5.95 23.99 -1.93
CA ASN A 219 4.54 24.09 -2.28
C ASN A 219 4.38 24.35 -3.80
N LEU A 220 3.25 23.91 -4.35
CA LEU A 220 2.88 24.23 -5.71
C LEU A 220 2.26 25.63 -5.76
N ASN A 221 2.83 26.53 -6.54
CA ASN A 221 2.33 27.90 -6.71
C ASN A 221 0.99 27.99 -7.48
N SER A 222 0.53 26.87 -8.05
CA SER A 222 -0.68 26.80 -8.90
C SER A 222 -1.94 26.38 -8.17
N ILE A 223 -1.90 26.19 -6.84
CA ILE A 223 -3.04 25.80 -6.03
C ILE A 223 -3.34 26.85 -4.96
N PRO A 224 -4.58 26.98 -4.47
CA PRO A 224 -4.93 27.95 -3.44
C PRO A 224 -4.31 27.59 -2.07
N ASP A 225 -4.27 28.57 -1.17
CA ASP A 225 -3.76 28.36 0.19
C ASP A 225 -4.68 27.47 1.04
N LYS A 226 -6.00 27.55 0.82
CA LYS A 226 -7.01 26.74 1.50
C LYS A 226 -7.79 25.90 0.50
N TYR A 227 -7.81 24.60 0.67
CA TYR A 227 -8.54 23.64 -0.16
C TYR A 227 -8.76 22.32 0.57
N TYR A 228 -9.74 21.57 0.14
CA TYR A 228 -9.87 20.16 0.49
C TYR A 228 -9.69 19.28 -0.74
N ILE A 229 -9.36 18.00 -0.51
CA ILE A 229 -9.11 17.07 -1.61
C ILE A 229 -10.20 16.01 -1.65
N VAL A 230 -10.63 15.66 -2.86
CA VAL A 230 -11.48 14.49 -3.14
C VAL A 230 -10.72 13.51 -4.03
N PHE A 231 -10.56 12.27 -3.56
CA PHE A 231 -10.01 11.15 -4.32
C PHE A 231 -11.11 10.15 -4.68
N PRO A 232 -11.78 10.28 -5.84
CA PRO A 232 -12.83 9.36 -6.28
C PRO A 232 -12.27 8.05 -6.85
N GLY A 233 -10.96 8.01 -7.12
CA GLY A 233 -10.26 6.87 -7.70
C GLY A 233 -9.97 5.76 -6.70
N ALA A 234 -9.71 4.56 -7.21
CA ALA A 234 -9.08 3.45 -6.51
C ALA A 234 -8.42 2.51 -7.53
N SER A 235 -7.46 1.69 -7.08
CA SER A 235 -6.76 0.72 -7.96
C SER A 235 -7.68 -0.38 -8.52
N SER A 236 -8.83 -0.62 -7.89
CA SER A 236 -9.87 -1.55 -8.33
C SER A 236 -11.22 -0.85 -8.39
N SER A 237 -12.00 -1.11 -9.46
CA SER A 237 -13.37 -0.60 -9.59
C SER A 237 -14.25 -0.98 -8.41
N PHE A 238 -14.06 -2.17 -7.84
CA PHE A 238 -14.81 -2.64 -6.67
C PHE A 238 -14.66 -1.76 -5.42
N ARG A 239 -13.61 -0.93 -5.34
CA ARG A 239 -13.32 -0.01 -4.23
C ARG A 239 -13.74 1.43 -4.50
N LYS A 240 -14.35 1.72 -5.64
CA LYS A 240 -14.81 3.05 -6.00
C LYS A 240 -16.26 3.25 -5.54
N TRP A 241 -16.47 4.21 -4.66
CA TRP A 241 -17.82 4.66 -4.32
C TRP A 241 -18.44 5.40 -5.50
N ASP A 242 -19.78 5.49 -5.55
CA ASP A 242 -20.50 6.07 -6.68
C ASP A 242 -20.16 7.55 -6.88
N LEU A 243 -19.97 7.96 -8.13
CA LEU A 243 -19.59 9.34 -8.47
C LEU A 243 -20.73 10.34 -8.21
N ASP A 244 -22.00 9.94 -8.38
CA ASP A 244 -23.15 10.78 -8.06
C ASP A 244 -23.21 11.10 -6.57
N ASN A 245 -22.82 10.15 -5.74
CA ASN A 245 -22.74 10.38 -4.30
C ASN A 245 -21.59 11.37 -3.97
N TYR A 246 -20.45 11.28 -4.65
CA TYR A 246 -19.38 12.28 -4.50
C TYR A 246 -19.83 13.68 -4.92
N VAL A 247 -20.60 13.82 -6.01
CA VAL A 247 -21.17 15.10 -6.43
C VAL A 247 -21.99 15.72 -5.31
N GLN A 248 -22.89 14.93 -4.69
CA GLN A 248 -23.73 15.40 -3.58
C GLN A 248 -22.90 15.79 -2.35
N ILE A 249 -21.88 15.01 -2.01
CA ILE A 249 -20.96 15.33 -0.90
C ILE A 249 -20.18 16.63 -1.17
N ILE A 250 -19.66 16.83 -2.38
CA ILE A 250 -18.95 18.07 -2.75
C ILE A 250 -19.87 19.28 -2.60
N LYS A 251 -21.16 19.18 -3.04
CA LYS A 251 -22.16 20.25 -2.88
C LYS A 251 -22.41 20.56 -1.40
N LYS A 252 -22.64 19.56 -0.56
CA LYS A 252 -22.84 19.70 0.90
C LYS A 252 -21.61 20.32 1.60
N ILE A 253 -20.40 19.90 1.23
CA ILE A 253 -19.17 20.47 1.76
C ILE A 253 -19.08 21.96 1.39
N TYR A 254 -19.31 22.31 0.11
CA TYR A 254 -19.24 23.69 -0.33
C TYR A 254 -20.29 24.60 0.34
N GLU A 255 -21.50 24.10 0.58
CA GLU A 255 -22.52 24.81 1.35
C GLU A 255 -22.05 25.14 2.77
N LYS A 256 -21.31 24.21 3.42
CA LYS A 256 -20.86 24.34 4.80
C LYS A 256 -19.61 25.21 4.97
N VAL A 257 -18.59 25.04 4.12
CA VAL A 257 -17.26 25.67 4.35
C VAL A 257 -16.83 26.63 3.25
N LYS A 258 -17.55 26.74 2.13
CA LYS A 258 -17.23 27.63 0.99
C LYS A 258 -15.78 27.53 0.49
N MET A 259 -15.18 26.34 0.59
CA MET A 259 -13.81 26.07 0.22
C MET A 259 -13.75 25.41 -1.17
N PRO A 260 -12.74 25.71 -2.03
CA PRO A 260 -12.59 25.05 -3.31
C PRO A 260 -12.17 23.57 -3.13
N VAL A 261 -12.65 22.70 -4.02
CA VAL A 261 -12.23 21.32 -4.11
C VAL A 261 -10.99 21.18 -5.01
N LEU A 262 -10.01 20.40 -4.59
CA LEU A 262 -8.84 20.08 -5.39
C LEU A 262 -8.86 18.60 -5.79
N PHE A 263 -8.66 18.34 -7.08
CA PHE A 263 -8.51 17.01 -7.63
C PHE A 263 -7.05 16.77 -8.01
N CYS A 264 -6.43 15.77 -7.40
CA CYS A 264 -5.08 15.34 -7.71
C CYS A 264 -4.98 13.81 -7.81
N GLY A 265 -3.87 13.30 -8.31
CA GLY A 265 -3.67 11.88 -8.54
C GLY A 265 -3.09 11.60 -9.92
N THR A 266 -3.40 10.45 -10.48
CA THR A 266 -2.87 9.99 -11.76
C THR A 266 -3.85 10.20 -12.92
N ALA A 267 -3.33 10.19 -14.15
CA ALA A 267 -4.17 10.27 -15.35
C ALA A 267 -5.22 9.14 -15.49
N VAL A 268 -5.08 8.05 -14.72
CA VAL A 268 -6.07 6.95 -14.70
C VAL A 268 -7.39 7.38 -14.09
N ASP A 269 -7.39 8.42 -13.27
CA ASP A 269 -8.59 8.93 -12.59
C ASP A 269 -9.30 10.05 -13.37
N MET A 270 -8.78 10.40 -14.58
CA MET A 270 -9.27 11.53 -15.38
C MET A 270 -10.76 11.45 -15.67
N ASP A 271 -11.26 10.28 -16.12
CA ASP A 271 -12.70 10.11 -16.47
C ASP A 271 -13.59 10.36 -15.24
N SER A 272 -13.17 9.87 -14.07
CA SER A 272 -13.93 10.05 -12.82
C SER A 272 -13.94 11.51 -12.37
N VAL A 273 -12.79 12.19 -12.46
CA VAL A 273 -12.68 13.61 -12.08
C VAL A 273 -13.41 14.50 -13.08
N GLN A 274 -13.34 14.23 -14.37
CA GLN A 274 -14.09 14.99 -15.38
C GLN A 274 -15.59 14.86 -15.17
N TYR A 275 -16.08 13.66 -14.80
CA TYR A 275 -17.48 13.47 -14.41
C TYR A 275 -17.87 14.36 -13.23
N LEU A 276 -17.07 14.42 -12.17
CA LEU A 276 -17.34 15.28 -11.02
C LEU A 276 -17.36 16.75 -11.44
N ILE A 277 -16.36 17.23 -12.16
CA ILE A 277 -16.26 18.62 -12.63
C ILE A 277 -17.54 19.02 -13.41
N ASN A 278 -18.01 18.17 -14.31
CA ASN A 278 -19.17 18.45 -15.12
C ASN A 278 -20.50 18.51 -14.32
N ASN A 279 -20.53 18.01 -13.07
CA ASN A 279 -21.74 17.89 -12.26
C ASN A 279 -21.72 18.71 -10.95
N ILE A 280 -20.63 19.40 -10.63
CA ILE A 280 -20.53 20.24 -9.42
C ILE A 280 -20.88 21.72 -9.68
N GLU A 281 -21.35 22.06 -10.89
CA GLU A 281 -21.83 23.40 -11.27
C GLU A 281 -20.82 24.51 -10.96
N ASP A 282 -21.25 25.58 -10.23
CA ASP A 282 -20.43 26.77 -9.94
C ASP A 282 -19.47 26.60 -8.75
N ILE A 283 -19.24 25.37 -8.27
CA ILE A 283 -18.30 25.15 -7.16
C ILE A 283 -16.86 25.33 -7.65
N PRO A 284 -16.08 26.22 -7.02
CA PRO A 284 -14.69 26.42 -7.39
C PRO A 284 -13.86 25.13 -7.25
N TYR A 285 -13.08 24.80 -8.26
CA TYR A 285 -12.24 23.61 -8.25
C TYR A 285 -10.86 23.86 -8.87
N TYR A 286 -9.91 23.02 -8.50
CA TYR A 286 -8.58 22.93 -9.10
C TYR A 286 -8.29 21.52 -9.55
N ASN A 287 -7.88 21.34 -10.81
CA ASN A 287 -7.55 20.04 -11.37
C ASN A 287 -6.05 19.96 -11.70
N ILE A 288 -5.32 19.21 -10.89
CA ILE A 288 -3.89 18.95 -11.03
C ILE A 288 -3.56 17.47 -11.28
N LEU A 289 -4.54 16.69 -11.80
CA LEU A 289 -4.30 15.29 -12.17
C LEU A 289 -3.14 15.15 -13.13
N GLY A 290 -2.21 14.25 -12.81
CA GLY A 290 -1.02 13.99 -13.63
C GLY A 290 -0.01 15.14 -13.73
N LYS A 291 -0.22 16.23 -13.00
CA LYS A 291 0.66 17.41 -12.99
C LYS A 291 1.67 17.44 -11.85
N THR A 292 1.62 16.45 -10.97
CA THR A 292 2.51 16.34 -9.80
C THR A 292 3.43 15.14 -9.92
N ASN A 293 4.67 15.29 -9.50
CA ASN A 293 5.50 14.15 -9.14
C ASN A 293 5.10 13.61 -7.73
N MET A 294 5.71 12.52 -7.29
CA MET A 294 5.36 11.85 -6.02
C MET A 294 5.53 12.77 -4.80
N LEU A 295 6.59 13.58 -4.77
CA LEU A 295 6.90 14.44 -3.64
C LEU A 295 5.95 15.64 -3.58
N GLU A 296 5.67 16.24 -4.72
CA GLU A 296 4.66 17.29 -4.85
C GLU A 296 3.27 16.77 -4.48
N PHE A 297 2.92 15.55 -4.89
CA PHE A 297 1.67 14.91 -4.53
C PHE A 297 1.51 14.77 -3.00
N ILE A 298 2.56 14.32 -2.31
CA ILE A 298 2.55 14.21 -0.85
C ILE A 298 2.44 15.59 -0.21
N GLN A 299 3.16 16.60 -0.72
CA GLN A 299 3.08 17.97 -0.20
C GLN A 299 1.68 18.58 -0.38
N VAL A 300 1.02 18.32 -1.50
CA VAL A 300 -0.38 18.71 -1.72
C VAL A 300 -1.30 18.05 -0.70
N ILE A 301 -1.10 16.79 -0.35
CA ILE A 301 -1.85 16.13 0.71
C ILE A 301 -1.58 16.77 2.07
N LYS A 302 -0.33 17.04 2.42
CA LYS A 302 0.07 17.66 3.70
C LYS A 302 -0.57 19.02 3.94
N ASN A 303 -0.76 19.80 2.89
CA ASN A 303 -1.30 21.16 2.96
C ASN A 303 -2.83 21.23 2.85
N ALA A 304 -3.50 20.12 2.60
CA ALA A 304 -4.96 20.10 2.52
C ALA A 304 -5.60 20.35 3.89
N SER A 305 -6.68 21.14 3.92
CA SER A 305 -7.48 21.34 5.12
C SER A 305 -8.10 20.02 5.62
N PHE A 306 -8.55 19.18 4.68
CA PHE A 306 -9.03 17.81 4.92
C PHE A 306 -9.15 17.05 3.60
N ILE A 307 -9.39 15.72 3.72
CA ILE A 307 -9.43 14.81 2.57
C ILE A 307 -10.63 13.88 2.66
N ILE A 308 -11.30 13.66 1.52
CA ILE A 308 -12.31 12.62 1.33
C ILE A 308 -11.78 11.64 0.29
N THR A 309 -11.72 10.36 0.64
CA THR A 309 -11.07 9.37 -0.24
C THR A 309 -11.71 7.98 -0.16
N ASN A 310 -11.59 7.21 -1.22
CA ASN A 310 -11.76 5.76 -1.17
C ASN A 310 -10.54 5.10 -0.47
N ASP A 311 -10.58 3.78 -0.30
CA ASP A 311 -9.43 2.97 0.15
C ASP A 311 -8.31 2.98 -0.92
N THR A 312 -7.38 3.94 -0.76
CA THR A 312 -6.25 4.19 -1.66
C THR A 312 -4.99 4.62 -0.90
N GLY A 313 -3.87 4.74 -1.62
CA GLY A 313 -2.60 5.21 -1.03
C GLY A 313 -2.67 6.61 -0.42
N SER A 314 -3.52 7.50 -0.94
CA SER A 314 -3.73 8.85 -0.42
C SER A 314 -4.25 8.86 1.02
N TYR A 315 -5.12 7.90 1.37
CA TYR A 315 -5.59 7.71 2.74
C TYR A 315 -4.43 7.49 3.71
N HIS A 316 -3.55 6.55 3.40
CA HIS A 316 -2.41 6.22 4.27
C HIS A 316 -1.41 7.37 4.38
N ILE A 317 -1.20 8.13 3.30
CA ILE A 317 -0.40 9.37 3.36
C ILE A 317 -1.04 10.36 4.32
N ALA A 318 -2.33 10.63 4.17
CA ALA A 318 -3.05 11.58 5.02
C ALA A 318 -2.97 11.20 6.51
N VAL A 319 -3.17 9.92 6.85
CA VAL A 319 -3.04 9.44 8.23
C VAL A 319 -1.61 9.63 8.76
N ASN A 320 -0.59 9.26 7.99
CA ASN A 320 0.81 9.43 8.41
C ASN A 320 1.18 10.91 8.59
N GLU A 321 0.64 11.81 7.76
CA GLU A 321 0.88 13.25 7.87
C GLU A 321 -0.07 13.96 8.85
N GLU A 322 -0.98 13.20 9.49
CA GLU A 322 -2.00 13.72 10.41
C GLU A 322 -2.92 14.79 9.80
N VAL A 323 -3.18 14.68 8.51
CA VAL A 323 -4.20 15.49 7.82
C VAL A 323 -5.59 14.92 8.12
N PRO A 324 -6.59 15.75 8.48
CA PRO A 324 -7.95 15.27 8.67
C PRO A 324 -8.44 14.49 7.45
N VAL A 325 -8.84 13.24 7.62
CA VAL A 325 -9.22 12.39 6.48
C VAL A 325 -10.45 11.54 6.79
N THR A 326 -11.39 11.54 5.86
CA THR A 326 -12.50 10.60 5.83
C THR A 326 -12.27 9.58 4.72
N ILE A 327 -12.22 8.30 5.09
CA ILE A 327 -12.21 7.19 4.14
C ILE A 327 -13.61 6.62 3.96
N ILE A 328 -14.03 6.42 2.69
CA ILE A 328 -15.26 5.70 2.33
C ILE A 328 -14.85 4.32 1.85
N THR A 329 -15.17 3.29 2.63
CA THR A 329 -14.68 1.93 2.38
C THR A 329 -15.70 0.86 2.69
N GLY A 330 -15.64 -0.26 1.97
CA GLY A 330 -16.38 -1.47 2.31
C GLY A 330 -15.72 -2.25 3.45
N SER A 331 -16.44 -3.25 3.96
CA SER A 331 -15.96 -4.11 5.07
C SER A 331 -14.96 -5.20 4.64
N TYR A 332 -14.53 -5.24 3.38
CA TYR A 332 -13.74 -6.35 2.80
C TYR A 332 -12.36 -6.58 3.45
N ALA A 333 -11.72 -5.55 3.96
CA ALA A 333 -10.44 -5.62 4.68
C ALA A 333 -10.32 -4.40 5.62
N LEU A 334 -11.38 -4.13 6.37
CA LEU A 334 -11.54 -2.92 7.18
C LEU A 334 -10.41 -2.79 8.22
N ASP A 335 -10.15 -3.85 8.96
CA ASP A 335 -9.15 -3.82 10.03
C ASP A 335 -7.73 -3.69 9.48
N MET A 336 -7.46 -4.26 8.30
CA MET A 336 -6.14 -4.22 7.67
C MET A 336 -5.79 -2.85 7.09
N TYR A 337 -6.75 -2.18 6.43
CA TYR A 337 -6.46 -0.99 5.63
C TYR A 337 -7.04 0.30 6.18
N ALA A 338 -8.15 0.25 6.93
CA ALA A 338 -8.82 1.47 7.36
C ALA A 338 -8.63 1.79 8.84
N LEU A 339 -8.52 0.77 9.69
CA LEU A 339 -8.40 0.97 11.12
C LEU A 339 -6.93 1.17 11.55
N TYR A 340 -6.71 2.22 12.31
CA TYR A 340 -5.43 2.53 12.96
C TYR A 340 -5.63 2.46 14.48
N SER A 341 -6.22 1.35 14.96
CA SER A 341 -6.60 1.14 16.35
C SER A 341 -5.44 1.16 17.35
N PHE A 342 -4.21 1.00 16.86
CA PHE A 342 -2.98 1.10 17.65
C PHE A 342 -2.54 2.53 17.94
N LEU A 343 -3.15 3.54 17.29
CA LEU A 343 -2.81 4.94 17.51
C LEU A 343 -3.26 5.38 18.91
N GLY A 344 -2.33 5.97 19.66
CA GLY A 344 -2.63 6.61 20.93
C GLY A 344 -3.39 7.93 20.74
N LYS A 345 -3.76 8.55 21.87
CA LYS A 345 -4.45 9.86 21.87
C LYS A 345 -3.60 10.99 21.29
N GLU A 346 -2.31 10.78 21.18
CA GLU A 346 -1.33 11.71 20.59
C GLU A 346 -1.42 11.82 19.07
N TYR A 347 -2.16 10.94 18.41
CA TYR A 347 -2.35 10.95 16.96
C TYR A 347 -3.79 11.29 16.59
N ARG A 348 -3.96 11.95 15.44
CA ARG A 348 -5.27 12.20 14.85
C ARG A 348 -5.81 10.92 14.24
N ASN A 349 -6.96 10.45 14.74
CA ASN A 349 -7.61 9.26 14.21
C ASN A 349 -8.37 9.62 12.93
N PRO A 350 -8.32 8.77 11.89
CA PRO A 350 -9.11 8.96 10.69
C PRO A 350 -10.60 8.76 10.94
N TYR A 351 -11.42 9.40 10.12
CA TYR A 351 -12.87 9.25 10.09
C TYR A 351 -13.24 8.18 9.08
N ILE A 352 -14.08 7.21 9.47
CA ILE A 352 -14.36 6.02 8.65
C ILE A 352 -15.84 5.94 8.35
N VAL A 353 -16.18 6.00 7.06
CA VAL A 353 -17.51 5.69 6.54
C VAL A 353 -17.54 4.24 6.10
N ASN A 354 -18.28 3.44 6.84
CA ASN A 354 -18.42 2.00 6.59
C ASN A 354 -19.77 1.49 7.07
N LYS A 355 -20.36 0.55 6.33
CA LYS A 355 -21.48 -0.27 6.80
C LYS A 355 -20.95 -1.66 7.12
N GLU A 356 -20.74 -1.95 8.41
CA GLU A 356 -20.24 -3.23 8.85
C GLU A 356 -21.19 -4.36 8.44
N LYS A 357 -20.63 -5.41 7.86
CA LYS A 357 -21.33 -6.60 7.40
C LYS A 357 -20.85 -7.83 8.18
N VAL A 358 -21.70 -8.85 8.26
CA VAL A 358 -21.35 -10.15 8.85
C VAL A 358 -20.08 -10.74 8.22
N CYS A 359 -19.82 -10.43 6.93
CA CYS A 359 -18.62 -10.86 6.20
C CYS A 359 -17.42 -9.91 6.35
N LYS A 360 -17.36 -9.08 7.40
CA LYS A 360 -16.21 -8.21 7.68
C LYS A 360 -14.89 -8.97 7.53
N ASN A 361 -13.90 -8.30 6.91
CA ASN A 361 -12.59 -8.90 6.62
C ASN A 361 -12.66 -10.17 5.77
N CYS A 362 -13.52 -10.18 4.75
CA CYS A 362 -13.63 -11.31 3.80
C CYS A 362 -12.42 -11.42 2.85
N PHE A 363 -11.50 -10.45 2.87
CA PHE A 363 -10.30 -10.39 2.03
C PHE A 363 -10.60 -10.65 0.56
N TYR A 364 -11.57 -9.88 0.02
CA TYR A 364 -12.03 -9.95 -1.38
C TYR A 364 -12.70 -11.27 -1.79
N LYS A 365 -12.98 -12.17 -0.85
CA LYS A 365 -13.79 -13.39 -1.06
C LYS A 365 -15.24 -13.12 -0.69
N CYS A 366 -15.86 -12.12 -1.32
CA CYS A 366 -17.21 -11.68 -0.98
C CYS A 366 -18.24 -12.77 -1.36
N PRO A 367 -19.04 -13.27 -0.41
CA PRO A 367 -20.09 -14.25 -0.71
C PRO A 367 -21.33 -13.64 -1.38
N TYR A 368 -21.44 -12.31 -1.37
CA TYR A 368 -22.62 -11.58 -1.87
C TYR A 368 -22.41 -10.91 -3.22
N VAL A 369 -21.20 -10.93 -3.78
CA VAL A 369 -20.93 -10.36 -5.10
C VAL A 369 -21.58 -11.22 -6.19
N LYS A 370 -22.32 -10.57 -7.11
CA LYS A 370 -22.98 -11.20 -8.24
C LYS A 370 -22.15 -10.98 -9.53
N LYS A 371 -22.35 -11.88 -10.50
CA LYS A 371 -21.76 -11.69 -11.83
C LYS A 371 -22.28 -10.38 -12.45
N GLY A 372 -21.34 -9.48 -12.77
CA GLY A 372 -21.67 -8.17 -13.34
C GLY A 372 -21.59 -7.01 -12.34
N ASP A 373 -21.47 -7.27 -11.04
CA ASP A 373 -21.24 -6.21 -10.07
C ASP A 373 -19.88 -5.51 -10.35
N LYS A 374 -19.90 -4.18 -10.32
CA LYS A 374 -18.71 -3.33 -10.50
C LYS A 374 -18.19 -2.79 -9.18
N VAL A 375 -18.96 -2.85 -8.12
CA VAL A 375 -18.69 -2.31 -6.79
C VAL A 375 -19.01 -3.38 -5.75
N TRP A 376 -18.23 -3.47 -4.67
CA TRP A 376 -18.53 -4.37 -3.57
C TRP A 376 -19.90 -4.04 -2.94
N PRO A 377 -20.77 -5.03 -2.65
CA PRO A 377 -22.09 -4.77 -2.04
C PRO A 377 -22.02 -3.94 -0.76
N CYS A 378 -21.01 -4.17 0.09
CA CYS A 378 -20.80 -3.42 1.33
C CYS A 378 -20.45 -1.94 1.08
N LEU A 379 -19.85 -1.60 -0.04
CA LEU A 379 -19.54 -0.22 -0.42
C LEU A 379 -20.75 0.44 -1.13
N LYS A 380 -21.46 -0.33 -1.98
CA LYS A 380 -22.64 0.13 -2.71
C LYS A 380 -23.78 0.58 -1.80
N GLU A 381 -23.89 -0.03 -0.60
CA GLU A 381 -24.96 0.29 0.35
C GLU A 381 -24.69 1.56 1.19
N ILE A 382 -23.50 2.15 1.10
CA ILE A 382 -23.18 3.40 1.78
C ILE A 382 -23.92 4.54 1.07
N THR A 383 -24.84 5.20 1.78
CA THR A 383 -25.61 6.34 1.27
C THR A 383 -24.85 7.64 1.44
N VAL A 384 -25.31 8.70 0.78
CA VAL A 384 -24.82 10.08 0.97
C VAL A 384 -24.96 10.52 2.41
N ASP A 385 -26.08 10.18 3.06
CA ASP A 385 -26.34 10.58 4.45
C ASP A 385 -25.40 9.85 5.43
N ASP A 386 -25.13 8.56 5.20
CA ASP A 386 -24.12 7.82 5.99
C ASP A 386 -22.75 8.53 5.92
N ALA A 387 -22.36 8.93 4.71
CA ALA A 387 -21.09 9.60 4.48
C ALA A 387 -21.07 11.02 5.06
N TRP A 388 -22.16 11.76 4.86
CA TRP A 388 -22.28 13.15 5.33
C TRP A 388 -22.16 13.27 6.84
N GLN A 389 -22.85 12.43 7.61
CA GLN A 389 -22.77 12.42 9.08
C GLN A 389 -21.31 12.33 9.58
N VAL A 390 -20.49 11.51 8.94
CA VAL A 390 -19.08 11.32 9.34
C VAL A 390 -18.21 12.49 8.86
N ILE A 391 -18.43 12.95 7.63
CA ILE A 391 -17.68 14.08 7.04
C ILE A 391 -18.00 15.38 7.78
N GLU A 392 -19.27 15.63 8.07
CA GLU A 392 -19.71 16.82 8.82
C GLU A 392 -19.07 16.85 10.20
N LYS A 393 -19.07 15.73 10.91
CA LYS A 393 -18.39 15.60 12.20
C LYS A 393 -16.87 15.88 12.10
N MET A 394 -16.22 15.41 11.02
CA MET A 394 -14.81 15.74 10.79
C MET A 394 -14.61 17.23 10.58
N ILE A 395 -15.42 17.87 9.74
CA ILE A 395 -15.33 19.31 9.47
C ILE A 395 -15.54 20.11 10.77
N ASP A 396 -16.55 19.78 11.55
CA ASP A 396 -16.84 20.48 12.80
C ASP A 396 -15.73 20.35 13.84
N ASN A 397 -15.09 19.18 13.92
CA ASN A 397 -14.05 18.93 14.90
C ASN A 397 -12.67 19.47 14.49
N GLU A 398 -12.36 19.51 13.18
CA GLU A 398 -10.99 19.68 12.70
C GLU A 398 -10.79 21.00 11.92
N VAL A 399 -11.84 21.48 11.22
CA VAL A 399 -11.71 22.65 10.35
C VAL A 399 -12.14 23.92 11.08
N ASN A 400 -13.23 23.88 11.85
CA ASN A 400 -13.75 25.06 12.56
C ASN A 400 -12.92 25.46 13.80
N ILE A 401 -12.00 24.59 14.25
CA ILE A 401 -11.08 24.90 15.36
C ILE A 401 -9.99 25.90 14.92
N ASP A 402 -9.57 25.86 13.67
CA ASP A 402 -8.50 26.74 13.17
C ASP A 402 -8.98 28.18 12.90
N GLU A 403 -10.28 28.44 12.84
CA GLU A 403 -10.84 29.81 12.74
C GLU A 403 -10.96 30.52 14.08
N ASN A 404 -10.77 29.80 15.20
CA ASN A 404 -10.86 30.34 16.57
C ASN A 404 -9.48 30.46 17.27
N LYS A 405 -8.39 30.23 16.57
CA LYS A 405 -7.01 30.48 17.04
C LYS A 405 -6.37 31.63 16.28
#